data_0f8dc3704c9aa5883e8d48fd94367934
#
_entry.id   0f8dc3704c9aa5883e8d48fd94367934
#
_cell.length_a   1.000
_cell.length_b   1.000
_cell.length_c   1.000
_cell.angle_alpha   90.00
_cell.angle_beta   90.00
_cell.angle_gamma   90.00
#
_symmetry.space_group_name_H-M   'P 1'
#
loop_
_entity.id
_entity.type
_entity.pdbx_description
1 polymer ?
#
loop_
_entity_poly.entity_id
_entity_poly.type
_entity_poly.pdbx_seq_one_letter_code
_entity_poly.pdbx_strand_id
1 'polypeptide(L)'
;MREIIDLTKKISEIPSVSGNELKLLEFLRDFLKEQGGEVWQNQHFIAGLFRGTESKSAVILTGHIDTVEAGDLAGWQNSPWDFQEDSEKISALGVCDMKAAVAAEFIAGINFWRENQPNFDIWLVTVANEETDGSGSANFCEWFKANNFNYDEI
;
A
#
# COMPACT_ATOMS: atom_id res chain seq x y z
N MET A 1 10.44 11.96 6.02
CA MET A 1 11.38 11.25 5.10
C MET A 1 11.81 9.90 5.67
N ARG A 2 12.39 9.82 6.89
CA ARG A 2 12.89 8.54 7.45
C ARG A 2 11.80 7.47 7.57
N GLU A 3 10.60 7.81 8.06
CA GLU A 3 9.47 6.87 8.19
C GLU A 3 9.07 6.22 6.86
N ILE A 4 9.13 6.97 5.76
CA ILE A 4 8.84 6.44 4.41
C ILE A 4 9.89 5.39 4.04
N ILE A 5 11.18 5.69 4.25
CA ILE A 5 12.27 4.75 3.96
C ILE A 5 12.14 3.50 4.83
N ASP A 6 11.82 3.65 6.11
CA ASP A 6 11.68 2.53 7.04
C ASP A 6 10.49 1.63 6.67
N LEU A 7 9.36 2.21 6.23
CA LEU A 7 8.23 1.42 5.73
C LEU A 7 8.58 0.77 4.39
N THR A 8 9.20 1.51 3.45
CA THR A 8 9.66 0.97 2.16
C THR A 8 10.56 -0.24 2.37
N LYS A 9 11.52 -0.15 3.29
CA LYS A 9 12.39 -1.26 3.65
C LYS A 9 11.59 -2.49 4.06
N LYS A 10 10.72 -2.35 5.06
CA LYS A 10 9.91 -3.46 5.61
C LYS A 10 9.08 -4.15 4.53
N ILE A 11 8.40 -3.38 3.67
CA ILE A 11 7.53 -3.95 2.63
C ILE A 11 8.33 -4.52 1.44
N SER A 12 9.55 -4.03 1.19
CA SER A 12 10.40 -4.56 0.12
C SER A 12 11.10 -5.87 0.53
N GLU A 13 11.39 -6.05 1.81
CA GLU A 13 11.95 -7.29 2.36
C GLU A 13 10.93 -8.45 2.43
N ILE A 14 9.64 -8.17 2.19
CA ILE A 14 8.60 -9.19 2.07
C ILE A 14 8.39 -9.50 0.58
N PRO A 15 8.75 -10.72 0.10
CA PRO A 15 8.47 -11.12 -1.27
C PRO A 15 6.96 -11.08 -1.57
N SER A 16 6.60 -10.50 -2.71
CA SER A 16 5.21 -10.35 -3.15
C SER A 16 5.09 -10.40 -4.67
N VAL A 17 5.70 -11.39 -5.28
CA VAL A 17 5.47 -11.66 -6.71
C VAL A 17 3.99 -11.93 -6.92
N SER A 18 3.42 -11.43 -8.04
CA SER A 18 1.99 -11.55 -8.35
C SER A 18 1.44 -12.96 -8.11
N GLY A 19 0.37 -13.06 -7.33
CA GLY A 19 -0.21 -14.30 -6.82
C GLY A 19 0.34 -14.77 -5.46
N ASN A 20 1.35 -14.10 -4.87
CA ASN A 20 1.97 -14.45 -3.59
C ASN A 20 2.06 -13.27 -2.61
N GLU A 21 1.08 -12.35 -2.64
CA GLU A 21 1.09 -11.11 -1.89
C GLU A 21 0.57 -11.23 -0.45
N LEU A 22 -0.01 -12.37 -0.08
CA LEU A 22 -0.76 -12.53 1.17
C LEU A 22 0.02 -12.07 2.42
N LYS A 23 1.30 -12.42 2.51
CA LYS A 23 2.13 -12.03 3.66
C LYS A 23 2.31 -10.52 3.76
N LEU A 24 2.43 -9.84 2.62
CA LEU A 24 2.57 -8.40 2.57
C LEU A 24 1.24 -7.71 2.87
N LEU A 25 0.11 -8.24 2.36
CA LEU A 25 -1.23 -7.78 2.74
C LEU A 25 -1.47 -7.89 4.25
N GLU A 26 -1.08 -9.00 4.87
CA GLU A 26 -1.20 -9.21 6.32
C GLU A 26 -0.35 -8.20 7.11
N PHE A 27 0.90 -7.99 6.69
CA PHE A 27 1.77 -6.99 7.32
C PHE A 27 1.16 -5.58 7.24
N LEU A 28 0.67 -5.18 6.07
CA LEU A 28 0.06 -3.85 5.89
C LEU A 28 -1.27 -3.71 6.63
N ARG A 29 -2.06 -4.78 6.75
CA ARG A 29 -3.26 -4.80 7.61
C ARG A 29 -2.90 -4.44 9.05
N ASP A 30 -1.91 -5.12 9.59
CA ASP A 30 -1.53 -4.93 10.99
C ASP A 30 -0.91 -3.54 11.17
N PHE A 31 -0.09 -3.09 10.23
CA PHE A 31 0.44 -1.73 10.21
C PHE A 31 -0.68 -0.68 10.22
N LEU A 32 -1.67 -0.75 9.32
CA LEU A 32 -2.76 0.24 9.25
C LEU A 32 -3.63 0.25 10.51
N LYS A 33 -3.89 -0.93 11.11
CA LYS A 33 -4.59 -1.04 12.40
C LYS A 33 -3.83 -0.36 13.53
N GLU A 34 -2.52 -0.58 13.62
CA GLU A 34 -1.67 0.08 14.62
C GLU A 34 -1.66 1.60 14.47
N GLN A 35 -1.86 2.10 13.24
CA GLN A 35 -1.97 3.53 12.98
C GLN A 35 -3.36 4.12 13.31
N GLY A 36 -4.35 3.30 13.65
CA GLY A 36 -5.70 3.71 14.01
C GLY A 36 -6.74 3.64 12.90
N GLY A 37 -6.42 3.00 11.77
CA GLY A 37 -7.34 2.79 10.66
C GLY A 37 -8.38 1.70 10.93
N GLU A 38 -9.59 1.88 10.41
CA GLU A 38 -10.53 0.79 10.20
C GLU A 38 -10.08 0.00 8.96
N VAL A 39 -9.89 -1.32 9.07
CA VAL A 39 -9.18 -2.06 8.02
C VAL A 39 -9.99 -3.25 7.52
N TRP A 40 -10.10 -3.38 6.21
CA TRP A 40 -10.65 -4.52 5.47
C TRP A 40 -9.57 -5.13 4.59
N GLN A 41 -9.58 -6.45 4.50
CA GLN A 41 -8.62 -7.21 3.71
C GLN A 41 -9.29 -8.46 3.11
N ASN A 42 -8.91 -8.78 1.91
CA ASN A 42 -9.05 -10.12 1.32
C ASN A 42 -7.74 -10.48 0.57
N GLN A 43 -7.77 -11.49 -0.28
CA GLN A 43 -6.59 -11.90 -1.06
C GLN A 43 -6.21 -10.93 -2.20
N HIS A 44 -7.06 -9.96 -2.53
CA HIS A 44 -6.89 -9.06 -3.68
C HIS A 44 -6.52 -7.64 -3.28
N PHE A 45 -6.87 -7.23 -2.07
CA PHE A 45 -6.59 -5.87 -1.62
C PHE A 45 -6.58 -5.77 -0.09
N ILE A 46 -6.02 -4.66 0.37
CA ILE A 46 -6.24 -4.11 1.70
C ILE A 46 -6.70 -2.66 1.58
N ALA A 47 -7.64 -2.26 2.43
CA ALA A 47 -8.15 -0.90 2.51
C ALA A 47 -8.21 -0.46 3.97
N GLY A 48 -7.53 0.63 4.29
CA GLY A 48 -7.55 1.30 5.58
C GLY A 48 -8.28 2.62 5.50
N LEU A 49 -9.29 2.81 6.34
CA LEU A 49 -10.07 4.03 6.43
C LEU A 49 -9.69 4.82 7.67
N PHE A 50 -9.30 6.05 7.47
CA PHE A 50 -9.03 7.07 8.47
C PHE A 50 -10.14 8.13 8.41
N ARG A 51 -11.04 8.10 9.40
CA ARG A 51 -12.23 8.94 9.41
C ARG A 51 -11.91 10.42 9.57
N GLY A 52 -12.51 11.22 8.71
CA GLY A 52 -12.58 12.66 8.88
C GLY A 52 -13.63 13.08 9.92
N THR A 53 -13.72 14.37 10.18
CA THR A 53 -14.67 14.92 11.16
C THR A 53 -16.11 14.94 10.64
N GLU A 54 -16.34 14.94 9.34
CA GLU A 54 -17.68 14.99 8.73
C GLU A 54 -18.01 13.77 7.85
N SER A 55 -17.00 13.12 7.26
CA SER A 55 -17.14 11.90 6.43
C SER A 55 -18.16 12.00 5.28
N LYS A 56 -18.27 13.17 4.66
CA LYS A 56 -19.14 13.40 3.49
C LYS A 56 -18.43 13.27 2.16
N SER A 57 -17.12 13.43 2.18
CA SER A 57 -16.24 13.25 1.04
C SER A 57 -15.05 12.39 1.43
N ALA A 58 -14.37 11.85 0.44
CA ALA A 58 -13.19 11.01 0.67
C ALA A 58 -12.10 11.27 -0.36
N VAL A 59 -10.87 10.99 0.05
CA VAL A 59 -9.73 10.83 -0.86
C VAL A 59 -9.25 9.40 -0.77
N ILE A 60 -9.02 8.77 -1.91
CA ILE A 60 -8.43 7.42 -1.98
C ILE A 60 -7.02 7.55 -2.53
N LEU A 61 -6.04 7.18 -1.72
CA LEU A 61 -4.65 6.97 -2.15
C LEU A 61 -4.47 5.49 -2.42
N THR A 62 -4.03 5.14 -3.63
CA THR A 62 -3.98 3.73 -4.04
C THR A 62 -2.77 3.40 -4.89
N GLY A 63 -2.21 2.22 -4.67
CA GLY A 63 -1.14 1.63 -5.44
C GLY A 63 -1.18 0.11 -5.36
N HIS A 64 -0.24 -0.57 -6.04
CA HIS A 64 -0.11 -2.03 -5.97
C HIS A 64 1.10 -2.45 -5.14
N ILE A 65 1.08 -3.68 -4.65
CA ILE A 65 2.15 -4.26 -3.83
C ILE A 65 2.79 -5.49 -4.46
N ASP A 66 2.21 -5.99 -5.54
CA ASP A 66 2.84 -7.07 -6.26
C ASP A 66 4.03 -6.58 -7.08
N THR A 67 4.86 -7.53 -7.46
CA THR A 67 6.03 -7.32 -8.30
C THR A 67 6.08 -8.38 -9.38
N VAL A 68 6.74 -8.07 -10.47
CA VAL A 68 7.19 -9.08 -11.42
C VAL A 68 8.16 -10.06 -10.77
N GLU A 69 8.45 -11.17 -11.46
CA GLU A 69 9.50 -12.11 -11.06
C GLU A 69 10.87 -11.42 -11.04
N ALA A 70 11.75 -11.85 -10.14
CA ALA A 70 13.11 -11.32 -10.03
C ALA A 70 14.00 -11.57 -11.26
N GLY A 71 13.59 -12.45 -12.15
CA GLY A 71 14.36 -12.84 -13.31
C GLY A 71 15.62 -13.66 -12.95
N ASP A 72 16.69 -13.49 -13.74
CA ASP A 72 17.95 -14.17 -13.47
C ASP A 72 18.65 -13.59 -12.24
N LEU A 73 18.72 -14.36 -11.17
CA LEU A 73 19.35 -13.96 -9.92
C LEU A 73 20.85 -13.66 -10.06
N ALA A 74 21.54 -14.20 -11.08
CA ALA A 74 22.95 -13.89 -11.33
C ALA A 74 23.17 -12.42 -11.75
N GLY A 75 22.14 -11.73 -12.21
CA GLY A 75 22.18 -10.31 -12.54
C GLY A 75 22.07 -9.36 -11.33
N TRP A 76 21.75 -9.89 -10.14
CA TRP A 76 21.61 -9.10 -8.94
C TRP A 76 22.91 -9.09 -8.13
N GLN A 77 23.32 -7.91 -7.63
CA GLN A 77 24.48 -7.81 -6.74
C GLN A 77 24.18 -8.35 -5.32
N ASN A 78 22.94 -8.20 -4.87
CA ASN A 78 22.40 -8.73 -3.60
C ASN A 78 21.12 -9.49 -3.91
N SER A 79 20.53 -10.17 -2.93
CA SER A 79 19.21 -10.75 -3.10
C SER A 79 18.20 -9.66 -3.53
N PRO A 80 17.28 -9.95 -4.48
CA PRO A 80 16.26 -8.97 -4.90
C PRO A 80 15.45 -8.37 -3.73
N TRP A 81 15.28 -9.11 -2.65
CA TRP A 81 14.53 -8.71 -1.47
C TRP A 81 15.40 -8.14 -0.34
N ASP A 82 16.73 -8.06 -0.52
CA ASP A 82 17.62 -7.38 0.42
C ASP A 82 17.61 -5.88 0.13
N PHE A 83 16.90 -5.13 0.97
CA PHE A 83 16.84 -3.68 0.85
C PHE A 83 18.21 -3.05 1.08
N GLN A 84 18.68 -2.31 0.10
CA GLN A 84 19.93 -1.57 0.15
C GLN A 84 19.65 -0.06 0.23
N GLU A 85 20.35 0.63 1.11
CA GLU A 85 20.29 2.08 1.28
C GLU A 85 21.70 2.66 1.32
N ASP A 86 21.97 3.65 0.51
CA ASP A 86 23.16 4.48 0.59
C ASP A 86 22.80 5.97 0.65
N SER A 87 23.76 6.87 0.47
CA SER A 87 23.52 8.32 0.58
C SER A 87 22.69 8.89 -0.58
N GLU A 88 22.50 8.16 -1.68
CA GLU A 88 21.91 8.68 -2.92
C GLU A 88 20.66 7.90 -3.34
N LYS A 89 20.57 6.62 -2.99
CA LYS A 89 19.51 5.73 -3.48
C LYS A 89 19.14 4.64 -2.50
N ILE A 90 17.95 4.10 -2.74
CA ILE A 90 17.47 2.84 -2.18
C ILE A 90 17.23 1.84 -3.31
N SER A 91 17.42 0.56 -3.07
CA SER A 91 17.19 -0.48 -4.08
C SER A 91 16.75 -1.80 -3.46
N ALA A 92 15.74 -2.40 -4.06
CA ALA A 92 15.25 -3.76 -3.90
C ALA A 92 14.22 -4.02 -5.01
N LEU A 93 13.80 -5.25 -5.22
CA LEU A 93 12.72 -5.59 -6.16
C LEU A 93 11.41 -4.90 -5.74
N GLY A 94 10.77 -4.22 -6.69
CA GLY A 94 9.51 -3.51 -6.47
C GLY A 94 9.63 -2.15 -5.77
N VAL A 95 10.84 -1.68 -5.38
CA VAL A 95 11.01 -0.35 -4.76
C VAL A 95 10.53 0.76 -5.68
N CYS A 96 10.94 0.71 -6.96
CA CYS A 96 10.57 1.74 -7.94
C CYS A 96 9.12 1.59 -8.40
N ASP A 97 8.63 0.36 -8.52
CA ASP A 97 7.30 -0.01 -8.99
C ASP A 97 6.68 -1.05 -8.09
N MET A 98 5.77 -0.67 -7.11
CA MET A 98 5.69 0.74 -6.68
C MET A 98 5.69 0.86 -5.14
N LYS A 99 6.39 -0.08 -4.45
CA LYS A 99 6.38 -0.17 -2.98
C LYS A 99 6.81 1.12 -2.28
N ALA A 100 7.78 1.87 -2.86
CA ALA A 100 8.18 3.15 -2.26
C ALA A 100 7.07 4.21 -2.38
N ALA A 101 6.30 4.21 -3.46
CA ALA A 101 5.15 5.09 -3.61
C ALA A 101 4.05 4.71 -2.61
N VAL A 102 3.73 3.42 -2.46
CA VAL A 102 2.76 2.93 -1.45
C VAL A 102 3.19 3.35 -0.03
N ALA A 103 4.47 3.20 0.31
CA ALA A 103 4.97 3.65 1.60
C ALA A 103 4.82 5.17 1.78
N ALA A 104 5.10 5.95 0.75
CA ALA A 104 4.96 7.41 0.77
C ALA A 104 3.49 7.83 0.94
N GLU A 105 2.57 7.24 0.20
CA GLU A 105 1.14 7.47 0.29
C GLU A 105 0.59 7.16 1.68
N PHE A 106 0.96 6.01 2.25
CA PHE A 106 0.51 5.58 3.57
C PHE A 106 1.02 6.52 4.66
N ILE A 107 2.31 6.80 4.68
CA ILE A 107 2.88 7.71 5.69
C ILE A 107 2.34 9.13 5.52
N ALA A 108 2.22 9.64 4.29
CA ALA A 108 1.69 10.98 4.04
C ALA A 108 0.22 11.08 4.47
N GLY A 109 -0.62 10.11 4.09
CA GLY A 109 -2.04 10.09 4.44
C GLY A 109 -2.26 10.01 5.96
N ILE A 110 -1.53 9.14 6.66
CA ILE A 110 -1.61 8.97 8.11
C ILE A 110 -1.16 10.25 8.83
N ASN A 111 -0.02 10.82 8.44
CA ASN A 111 0.50 12.03 9.07
C ASN A 111 -0.44 13.22 8.82
N PHE A 112 -0.93 13.37 7.59
CA PHE A 112 -1.91 14.41 7.26
C PHE A 112 -3.18 14.28 8.11
N TRP A 113 -3.75 13.07 8.22
CA TRP A 113 -4.93 12.80 9.04
C TRP A 113 -4.71 13.18 10.51
N ARG A 114 -3.57 12.79 11.09
CA ARG A 114 -3.24 13.08 12.51
C ARG A 114 -3.05 14.56 12.78
N GLU A 115 -2.35 15.25 11.89
CA GLU A 115 -1.97 16.65 12.10
C GLU A 115 -3.12 17.62 11.80
N ASN A 116 -3.98 17.30 10.82
CA ASN A 116 -4.96 18.24 10.31
C ASN A 116 -6.40 17.94 10.71
N GLN A 117 -6.71 16.69 11.12
CA GLN A 117 -8.08 16.26 11.42
C GLN A 117 -9.08 16.70 10.32
N PRO A 118 -8.88 16.25 9.06
CA PRO A 118 -9.63 16.76 7.92
C PRO A 118 -11.13 16.51 8.07
N ASN A 119 -11.94 17.29 7.35
CA ASN A 119 -13.40 17.09 7.30
C ASN A 119 -13.83 16.03 6.26
N PHE A 120 -12.90 15.32 5.66
CA PHE A 120 -13.09 14.22 4.72
C PHE A 120 -12.36 12.97 5.16
N ASP A 121 -12.84 11.82 4.70
CA ASP A 121 -12.22 10.53 4.96
C ASP A 121 -10.99 10.31 4.08
N ILE A 122 -9.99 9.60 4.61
CA ILE A 122 -8.82 9.18 3.84
C ILE A 122 -8.82 7.65 3.76
N TRP A 123 -8.84 7.14 2.54
CA TRP A 123 -8.65 5.73 2.25
C TRP A 123 -7.21 5.49 1.78
N LEU A 124 -6.54 4.57 2.47
CA LEU A 124 -5.24 4.05 2.06
C LEU A 124 -5.45 2.63 1.56
N VAL A 125 -5.30 2.46 0.26
CA VAL A 125 -5.64 1.20 -0.42
C VAL A 125 -4.43 0.66 -1.12
N THR A 126 -4.22 -0.64 -1.07
CA THR A 126 -3.28 -1.28 -1.97
C THR A 126 -3.84 -2.60 -2.49
N VAL A 127 -3.51 -2.89 -3.73
CA VAL A 127 -4.07 -4.01 -4.48
C VAL A 127 -2.98 -5.01 -4.90
N ALA A 128 -3.40 -6.23 -5.15
CA ALA A 128 -2.61 -7.32 -5.67
C ALA A 128 -2.85 -7.49 -7.17
N ASN A 129 -1.98 -8.26 -7.85
CA ASN A 129 -2.12 -8.66 -9.26
C ASN A 129 -2.22 -7.50 -10.27
N GLU A 130 -1.63 -6.34 -9.99
CA GLU A 130 -1.58 -5.23 -10.96
C GLU A 130 -0.71 -5.62 -12.15
N GLU A 131 0.44 -6.21 -11.89
CA GLU A 131 1.46 -6.63 -12.88
C GLU A 131 1.02 -7.78 -13.80
N THR A 132 -0.20 -8.29 -13.61
CA THR A 132 -0.76 -9.41 -14.39
C THR A 132 -2.09 -9.07 -15.03
N ASP A 133 -3.17 -9.06 -14.27
CA ASP A 133 -4.55 -8.96 -14.80
C ASP A 133 -5.37 -7.81 -14.20
N GLY A 134 -4.83 -7.07 -13.23
CA GLY A 134 -5.50 -5.97 -12.57
C GLY A 134 -6.70 -6.40 -11.69
N SER A 135 -6.81 -7.68 -11.38
CA SER A 135 -7.95 -8.23 -10.61
C SER A 135 -8.09 -7.61 -9.23
N GLY A 136 -6.99 -7.18 -8.62
CA GLY A 136 -7.00 -6.48 -7.33
C GLY A 136 -7.82 -5.20 -7.35
N SER A 137 -7.59 -4.35 -8.33
CA SER A 137 -8.33 -3.08 -8.50
C SER A 137 -9.81 -3.33 -8.78
N ALA A 138 -10.13 -4.30 -9.65
CA ALA A 138 -11.51 -4.67 -9.94
C ALA A 138 -12.25 -5.14 -8.67
N ASN A 139 -11.62 -6.04 -7.90
CA ASN A 139 -12.17 -6.55 -6.65
C ASN A 139 -12.39 -5.45 -5.61
N PHE A 140 -11.44 -4.52 -5.47
CA PHE A 140 -11.60 -3.37 -4.57
C PHE A 140 -12.80 -2.51 -4.99
N CYS A 141 -12.93 -2.16 -6.27
CA CYS A 141 -14.04 -1.35 -6.77
C CYS A 141 -15.41 -2.02 -6.55
N GLU A 142 -15.52 -3.33 -6.80
CA GLU A 142 -16.74 -4.10 -6.56
C GLU A 142 -17.09 -4.13 -5.07
N TRP A 143 -16.10 -4.42 -4.22
CA TRP A 143 -16.28 -4.43 -2.77
C TRP A 143 -16.69 -3.05 -2.24
N PHE A 144 -16.03 -1.98 -2.71
CA PHE A 144 -16.31 -0.62 -2.27
C PHE A 144 -17.76 -0.21 -2.60
N LYS A 145 -18.21 -0.50 -3.83
CA LYS A 145 -19.60 -0.27 -4.27
C LYS A 145 -20.60 -1.09 -3.45
N ALA A 146 -20.32 -2.36 -3.19
CA ALA A 146 -21.22 -3.26 -2.46
C ALA A 146 -21.41 -2.85 -0.99
N ASN A 147 -20.43 -2.17 -0.39
CA ASN A 147 -20.50 -1.73 1.01
C ASN A 147 -21.17 -0.36 1.19
N ASN A 148 -21.62 0.29 0.10
CA ASN A 148 -22.40 1.52 0.12
C ASN A 148 -21.79 2.63 1.00
N PHE A 149 -20.48 2.87 0.85
CA PHE A 149 -19.86 4.04 1.42
C PHE A 149 -20.43 5.28 0.72
N ASN A 150 -21.32 6.00 1.42
CA ASN A 150 -22.07 7.13 0.85
C ASN A 150 -21.24 8.41 0.98
N TYR A 151 -20.50 8.72 -0.05
CA TYR A 151 -19.80 9.99 -0.20
C TYR A 151 -20.50 10.83 -1.27
N ASP A 152 -20.56 12.12 -1.04
CA ASP A 152 -21.03 13.10 -2.03
C ASP A 152 -19.97 13.31 -3.12
N GLU A 153 -18.68 13.11 -2.76
CA GLU A 153 -17.51 13.27 -3.65
C GLU A 153 -16.37 12.34 -3.21
N ILE A 154 -15.68 11.72 -4.19
CA ILE A 154 -14.48 10.90 -4.00
C ILE A 154 -13.41 11.34 -4.98
#